data_8e97fd2a42e37a69e6941b6d1489ea2b
#
_entry.id   8e97fd2a42e37a69e6941b6d1489ea2b
#
_cell.length_a   1.000
_cell.length_b   1.000
_cell.length_c   1.000
_cell.angle_alpha   90.00
_cell.angle_beta   90.00
_cell.angle_gamma   90.00
#
_symmetry.space_group_name_H-M   'P 1'
#
loop_
_entity.id
_entity.type
_entity.pdbx_description
1 polymer ?
#
loop_
_entity_poly.entity_id
_entity_poly.type
_entity_poly.pdbx_seq_one_letter_code
_entity_poly.pdbx_strand_id
1 'polypeptide(L)'
;MWIVHIPVIEDRVGVGHAVFGWLLLLLGAGAVAGMQGAGRFIDRVGARVMVPLSAVLCSAALILPALAVNAWTLGAALLVLGVGNGTLDVSMNSHAVQVERGYRRPVMSAFHATFSLGGVLAALVGARTLGWGWSPAVSLGAAAVFGVVAAVLTAPALLPGDATHGTAAGGKARTRTPRRIWMMAALALMVMLSEGVANDWSTLHLRDALDASAATAAFAYGAFSTAMTIGRLLADRVAARFGPVAVLRYGAALGAFGLAVAALSPWVPSALVGWALAGAGLSGCVPQLFSAAGHHDPDAIGANVSRVAGLGYLGMLAGPAVIGPLTHVMPLNLTFFLPVVLCAVAAATAGILRTPQRAPDAVHPVEEAPNRLG
;
A
#
# COMPACT_ATOMS: atom_id res chain seq x y z
N MET A 1 -4.79 15.41 -2.59
CA MET A 1 -5.73 16.36 -3.27
C MET A 1 -7.20 16.00 -3.00
N TRP A 2 -7.71 14.82 -3.40
CA TRP A 2 -9.11 14.42 -3.17
C TRP A 2 -9.58 14.63 -1.73
N ILE A 3 -8.85 14.06 -0.74
CA ILE A 3 -9.23 14.09 0.69
C ILE A 3 -9.45 15.51 1.21
N VAL A 4 -8.67 16.47 0.77
CA VAL A 4 -8.76 17.88 1.22
C VAL A 4 -10.05 18.56 0.75
N HIS A 5 -10.62 18.09 -0.38
CA HIS A 5 -11.85 18.64 -0.95
C HIS A 5 -13.12 17.90 -0.51
N ILE A 6 -13.00 16.83 0.29
CA ILE A 6 -14.14 16.03 0.74
C ILE A 6 -15.25 16.87 1.37
N PRO A 7 -14.99 17.76 2.37
CA PRO A 7 -16.07 18.51 3.02
C PRO A 7 -16.86 19.37 2.02
N VAL A 8 -16.18 20.06 1.11
CA VAL A 8 -16.80 20.94 0.12
C VAL A 8 -17.65 20.15 -0.88
N ILE A 9 -17.21 18.93 -1.25
CA ILE A 9 -17.96 18.06 -2.17
C ILE A 9 -19.16 17.44 -1.46
N GLU A 10 -19.02 17.00 -0.21
CA GLU A 10 -20.08 16.48 0.63
C GLU A 10 -21.22 17.48 0.79
N ASP A 11 -20.90 18.71 1.18
CA ASP A 11 -21.86 19.82 1.33
C ASP A 11 -22.58 20.12 0.02
N ARG A 12 -21.83 20.17 -1.10
CA ARG A 12 -22.41 20.45 -2.43
C ARG A 12 -23.37 19.36 -2.90
N VAL A 13 -23.03 18.09 -2.66
CA VAL A 13 -23.85 16.94 -3.07
C VAL A 13 -25.05 16.76 -2.13
N GLY A 14 -25.02 17.37 -0.94
CA GLY A 14 -26.11 17.34 0.04
C GLY A 14 -26.30 15.96 0.69
N VAL A 15 -25.23 15.20 0.89
CA VAL A 15 -25.28 13.89 1.56
C VAL A 15 -24.81 14.04 3.00
N GLY A 16 -25.45 13.31 3.92
CA GLY A 16 -24.99 13.25 5.31
C GLY A 16 -23.76 12.35 5.46
N HIS A 17 -22.98 12.56 6.54
CA HIS A 17 -21.75 11.83 6.83
C HIS A 17 -21.89 10.31 6.77
N ALA A 18 -23.02 9.76 7.24
CA ALA A 18 -23.27 8.31 7.17
C ALA A 18 -23.36 7.78 5.74
N VAL A 19 -24.08 8.48 4.86
CA VAL A 19 -24.18 8.14 3.43
C VAL A 19 -22.81 8.30 2.77
N PHE A 20 -22.10 9.38 3.09
CA PHE A 20 -20.77 9.62 2.55
C PHE A 20 -19.79 8.50 2.94
N GLY A 21 -19.86 7.99 4.18
CA GLY A 21 -19.07 6.84 4.61
C GLY A 21 -19.30 5.60 3.72
N TRP A 22 -20.55 5.28 3.38
CA TRP A 22 -20.87 4.20 2.43
C TRP A 22 -20.31 4.46 1.02
N LEU A 23 -20.34 5.70 0.57
CA LEU A 23 -19.75 6.08 -0.73
C LEU A 23 -18.23 5.89 -0.75
N LEU A 24 -17.54 6.16 0.36
CA LEU A 24 -16.09 5.87 0.48
C LEU A 24 -15.76 4.37 0.39
N LEU A 25 -16.67 3.50 0.82
CA LEU A 25 -16.48 2.05 0.62
C LEU A 25 -16.49 1.67 -0.87
N LEU A 26 -17.22 2.41 -1.72
CA LEU A 26 -17.17 2.20 -3.17
C LEU A 26 -15.79 2.54 -3.75
N LEU A 27 -15.12 3.57 -3.24
CA LEU A 27 -13.73 3.88 -3.60
C LEU A 27 -12.81 2.69 -3.25
N GLY A 28 -12.93 2.15 -2.04
CA GLY A 28 -12.17 0.98 -1.60
C GLY A 28 -12.48 -0.28 -2.42
N ALA A 29 -13.77 -0.56 -2.66
CA ALA A 29 -14.20 -1.70 -3.48
C ALA A 29 -13.68 -1.58 -4.93
N GLY A 30 -13.75 -0.37 -5.49
CA GLY A 30 -13.16 -0.05 -6.79
C GLY A 30 -11.65 -0.32 -6.81
N ALA A 31 -10.93 0.12 -5.77
CA ALA A 31 -9.49 -0.11 -5.68
C ALA A 31 -9.15 -1.61 -5.66
N VAL A 32 -9.84 -2.40 -4.85
CA VAL A 32 -9.65 -3.86 -4.80
C VAL A 32 -9.98 -4.49 -6.15
N ALA A 33 -11.08 -4.10 -6.80
CA ALA A 33 -11.45 -4.59 -8.13
C ALA A 33 -10.38 -4.24 -9.18
N GLY A 34 -9.89 -3.00 -9.18
CA GLY A 34 -8.81 -2.54 -10.05
C GLY A 34 -7.53 -3.32 -9.85
N MET A 35 -7.12 -3.57 -8.60
CA MET A 35 -5.95 -4.37 -8.27
C MET A 35 -6.04 -5.79 -8.80
N GLN A 36 -7.17 -6.47 -8.57
CA GLN A 36 -7.37 -7.86 -9.01
C GLN A 36 -7.46 -7.98 -10.53
N GLY A 37 -8.07 -6.99 -11.19
CA GLY A 37 -8.14 -6.92 -12.64
C GLY A 37 -6.77 -6.69 -13.28
N ALA A 38 -6.03 -5.71 -12.77
CA ALA A 38 -4.76 -5.25 -13.33
C ALA A 38 -3.68 -6.33 -13.40
N GLY A 39 -3.58 -7.20 -12.39
CA GLY A 39 -2.48 -8.15 -12.28
C GLY A 39 -2.25 -9.01 -13.52
N ARG A 40 -3.36 -9.53 -14.12
CA ARG A 40 -3.30 -10.36 -15.33
C ARG A 40 -2.93 -9.53 -16.58
N PHE A 41 -3.38 -8.28 -16.64
CA PHE A 41 -3.05 -7.40 -17.77
C PHE A 41 -1.58 -7.02 -17.73
N ILE A 42 -1.04 -6.74 -16.52
CA ILE A 42 0.38 -6.42 -16.33
C ILE A 42 1.26 -7.58 -16.80
N ASP A 43 0.91 -8.81 -16.46
CA ASP A 43 1.67 -10.00 -16.90
C ASP A 43 1.63 -10.23 -18.42
N ARG A 44 0.61 -9.69 -19.13
CA ARG A 44 0.45 -9.81 -20.59
C ARG A 44 1.08 -8.66 -21.37
N VAL A 45 0.84 -7.43 -20.93
CA VAL A 45 1.16 -6.20 -21.69
C VAL A 45 2.44 -5.54 -21.18
N GLY A 46 2.86 -5.94 -19.97
CA GLY A 46 4.02 -5.40 -19.28
C GLY A 46 3.71 -4.15 -18.45
N ALA A 47 4.44 -4.02 -17.34
CA ALA A 47 4.28 -2.88 -16.42
C ALA A 47 4.63 -1.54 -17.08
N ARG A 48 5.59 -1.52 -18.04
CA ARG A 48 5.97 -0.31 -18.79
C ARG A 48 4.80 0.37 -19.52
N VAL A 49 3.83 -0.43 -20.01
CA VAL A 49 2.62 0.09 -20.68
C VAL A 49 1.54 0.38 -19.64
N MET A 50 1.38 -0.51 -18.67
CA MET A 50 0.30 -0.39 -17.70
C MET A 50 0.48 0.77 -16.72
N VAL A 51 1.71 1.13 -16.32
CA VAL A 51 1.97 2.26 -15.42
C VAL A 51 1.47 3.59 -16.00
N PRO A 52 1.92 4.05 -17.18
CA PRO A 52 1.44 5.32 -17.73
C PRO A 52 -0.06 5.27 -18.06
N LEU A 53 -0.58 4.15 -18.58
CA LEU A 53 -1.99 4.01 -18.89
C LEU A 53 -2.85 4.16 -17.62
N SER A 54 -2.52 3.43 -16.56
CA SER A 54 -3.27 3.51 -15.30
C SER A 54 -3.09 4.86 -14.60
N ALA A 55 -1.90 5.50 -14.70
CA ALA A 55 -1.66 6.84 -14.19
C ALA A 55 -2.53 7.89 -14.89
N VAL A 56 -2.64 7.82 -16.23
CA VAL A 56 -3.52 8.70 -17.01
C VAL A 56 -4.98 8.47 -16.62
N LEU A 57 -5.44 7.21 -16.56
CA LEU A 57 -6.83 6.88 -16.20
C LEU A 57 -7.16 7.33 -14.78
N CYS A 58 -6.28 7.08 -13.80
CA CYS A 58 -6.47 7.51 -12.42
C CYS A 58 -6.50 9.04 -12.30
N SER A 59 -5.57 9.73 -12.99
CA SER A 59 -5.52 11.19 -13.02
C SER A 59 -6.78 11.78 -13.67
N ALA A 60 -7.24 11.23 -14.78
CA ALA A 60 -8.49 11.65 -15.42
C ALA A 60 -9.71 11.40 -14.52
N ALA A 61 -9.75 10.27 -13.82
CA ALA A 61 -10.84 9.96 -12.89
C ALA A 61 -10.87 10.89 -11.66
N LEU A 62 -9.76 11.54 -11.31
CA LEU A 62 -9.64 12.40 -10.12
C LEU A 62 -10.60 13.59 -10.15
N ILE A 63 -10.98 14.08 -11.33
CA ILE A 63 -11.94 15.21 -11.46
C ILE A 63 -13.40 14.78 -11.23
N LEU A 64 -13.76 13.50 -11.45
CA LEU A 64 -15.13 13.03 -11.45
C LEU A 64 -15.90 13.32 -10.14
N PRO A 65 -15.31 13.10 -8.94
CA PRO A 65 -15.98 13.45 -7.68
C PRO A 65 -16.31 14.95 -7.57
N ALA A 66 -15.47 15.81 -8.17
CA ALA A 66 -15.73 17.26 -8.19
C ALA A 66 -16.86 17.67 -9.16
N LEU A 67 -17.25 16.83 -10.08
CA LEU A 67 -18.34 17.05 -11.02
C LEU A 67 -19.65 16.39 -10.58
N ALA A 68 -19.62 15.57 -9.53
CA ALA A 68 -20.80 14.88 -9.02
C ALA A 68 -21.84 15.87 -8.50
N VAL A 69 -23.12 15.62 -8.78
CA VAL A 69 -24.25 16.49 -8.41
C VAL A 69 -25.23 15.83 -7.43
N ASN A 70 -25.07 14.52 -7.15
CA ASN A 70 -25.88 13.76 -6.21
C ASN A 70 -25.10 12.52 -5.73
N ALA A 71 -25.67 11.79 -4.75
CA ALA A 71 -25.04 10.60 -4.16
C ALA A 71 -24.69 9.51 -5.19
N TRP A 72 -25.56 9.28 -6.20
CA TRP A 72 -25.34 8.25 -7.21
C TRP A 72 -24.15 8.56 -8.11
N THR A 73 -24.09 9.81 -8.61
CA THR A 73 -22.97 10.27 -9.44
C THR A 73 -21.67 10.33 -8.66
N LEU A 74 -21.73 10.70 -7.37
CA LEU A 74 -20.55 10.66 -6.49
C LEU A 74 -20.09 9.22 -6.25
N GLY A 75 -21.01 8.29 -5.97
CA GLY A 75 -20.68 6.88 -5.80
C GLY A 75 -20.03 6.26 -7.04
N ALA A 76 -20.59 6.52 -8.22
CA ALA A 76 -20.01 6.09 -9.49
C ALA A 76 -18.61 6.69 -9.72
N ALA A 77 -18.45 7.99 -9.45
CA ALA A 77 -17.16 8.68 -9.56
C ALA A 77 -16.09 8.08 -8.63
N LEU A 78 -16.46 7.80 -7.38
CA LEU A 78 -15.56 7.19 -6.39
C LEU A 78 -15.20 5.74 -6.75
N LEU A 79 -16.14 4.96 -7.28
CA LEU A 79 -15.86 3.61 -7.77
C LEU A 79 -14.85 3.65 -8.93
N VAL A 80 -15.05 4.52 -9.90
CA VAL A 80 -14.15 4.68 -11.07
C VAL A 80 -12.76 5.16 -10.62
N LEU A 81 -12.71 6.16 -9.73
CA LEU A 81 -11.45 6.63 -9.15
C LEU A 81 -10.74 5.50 -8.38
N GLY A 82 -11.49 4.71 -7.63
CA GLY A 82 -10.97 3.54 -6.94
C GLY A 82 -10.35 2.52 -7.89
N VAL A 83 -11.05 2.15 -8.96
CA VAL A 83 -10.52 1.22 -9.99
C VAL A 83 -9.23 1.76 -10.59
N GLY A 84 -9.19 3.05 -10.96
CA GLY A 84 -7.98 3.70 -11.48
C GLY A 84 -6.83 3.66 -10.49
N ASN A 85 -7.10 4.00 -9.23
CA ASN A 85 -6.10 3.99 -8.15
C ASN A 85 -5.54 2.59 -7.89
N GLY A 86 -6.40 1.57 -7.77
CA GLY A 86 -5.97 0.19 -7.53
C GLY A 86 -5.19 -0.40 -8.72
N THR A 87 -5.60 -0.07 -9.95
CA THR A 87 -4.87 -0.46 -11.16
C THR A 87 -3.47 0.16 -11.19
N LEU A 88 -3.38 1.45 -10.86
CA LEU A 88 -2.10 2.17 -10.79
C LEU A 88 -1.20 1.59 -9.68
N ASP A 89 -1.74 1.34 -8.51
CA ASP A 89 -0.99 0.80 -7.37
C ASP A 89 -0.29 -0.52 -7.73
N VAL A 90 -1.03 -1.49 -8.27
CA VAL A 90 -0.44 -2.77 -8.67
C VAL A 90 0.54 -2.59 -9.83
N SER A 91 0.25 -1.71 -10.79
CA SER A 91 1.13 -1.47 -11.95
C SER A 91 2.47 -0.88 -11.53
N MET A 92 2.46 0.17 -10.68
CA MET A 92 3.68 0.81 -10.22
C MET A 92 4.50 -0.09 -9.30
N ASN A 93 3.85 -0.88 -8.41
CA ASN A 93 4.56 -1.83 -7.55
C ASN A 93 5.16 -2.99 -8.35
N SER A 94 4.47 -3.47 -9.39
CA SER A 94 5.02 -4.47 -10.30
C SER A 94 6.24 -3.94 -11.06
N HIS A 95 6.20 -2.68 -11.52
CA HIS A 95 7.34 -2.02 -12.16
C HIS A 95 8.48 -1.77 -11.15
N ALA A 96 8.17 -1.39 -9.92
CA ALA A 96 9.16 -1.23 -8.86
C ALA A 96 9.94 -2.52 -8.57
N VAL A 97 9.29 -3.70 -8.64
CA VAL A 97 9.97 -5.01 -8.57
C VAL A 97 10.95 -5.20 -9.72
N GLN A 98 10.59 -4.78 -10.95
CA GLN A 98 11.51 -4.86 -12.09
C GLN A 98 12.72 -3.93 -11.91
N VAL A 99 12.49 -2.70 -11.42
CA VAL A 99 13.55 -1.76 -11.08
C VAL A 99 14.47 -2.35 -10.00
N GLU A 100 13.90 -2.93 -8.94
CA GLU A 100 14.64 -3.56 -7.84
C GLU A 100 15.55 -4.69 -8.34
N ARG A 101 15.05 -5.51 -9.27
CA ARG A 101 15.85 -6.55 -9.94
C ARG A 101 17.02 -5.97 -10.73
N GLY A 102 16.77 -4.91 -11.51
CA GLY A 102 17.80 -4.22 -12.30
C GLY A 102 18.89 -3.59 -11.42
N TYR A 103 18.52 -2.99 -10.30
CA TYR A 103 19.46 -2.39 -9.34
C TYR A 103 20.18 -3.41 -8.46
N ARG A 104 19.69 -4.66 -8.37
CA ARG A 104 20.18 -5.73 -7.51
C ARG A 104 20.30 -5.33 -6.03
N ARG A 105 19.44 -4.42 -5.60
CA ARG A 105 19.37 -3.95 -4.21
C ARG A 105 17.93 -3.56 -3.87
N PRO A 106 17.52 -3.64 -2.58
CA PRO A 106 16.21 -3.19 -2.15
C PRO A 106 16.01 -1.69 -2.44
N VAL A 107 14.91 -1.34 -3.11
CA VAL A 107 14.49 0.04 -3.40
C VAL A 107 12.97 0.22 -3.24
N MET A 108 12.24 -0.83 -2.89
CA MET A 108 10.78 -0.79 -2.80
C MET A 108 10.31 0.22 -1.76
N SER A 109 10.98 0.31 -0.60
CA SER A 109 10.59 1.25 0.45
C SER A 109 10.82 2.70 0.05
N ALA A 110 11.82 2.99 -0.80
CA ALA A 110 12.05 4.33 -1.34
C ALA A 110 10.88 4.80 -2.23
N PHE A 111 10.27 3.89 -3.03
CA PHE A 111 9.06 4.21 -3.79
C PHE A 111 7.89 4.54 -2.87
N HIS A 112 7.68 3.75 -1.81
CA HIS A 112 6.63 4.03 -0.82
C HIS A 112 6.88 5.34 -0.03
N ALA A 113 8.14 5.68 0.27
CA ALA A 113 8.50 6.95 0.88
C ALA A 113 8.19 8.13 -0.06
N THR A 114 8.51 8.01 -1.35
CA THR A 114 8.18 9.01 -2.38
C THR A 114 6.66 9.20 -2.48
N PHE A 115 5.88 8.13 -2.43
CA PHE A 115 4.43 8.20 -2.37
C PHE A 115 3.94 8.99 -1.14
N SER A 116 4.51 8.75 0.05
CA SER A 116 4.18 9.48 1.28
C SER A 116 4.49 10.98 1.14
N LEU A 117 5.65 11.34 0.59
CA LEU A 117 6.03 12.73 0.32
C LEU A 117 5.06 13.39 -0.68
N GLY A 118 4.68 12.66 -1.73
CA GLY A 118 3.67 13.09 -2.70
C GLY A 118 2.32 13.38 -2.04
N GLY A 119 1.92 12.56 -1.06
CA GLY A 119 0.72 12.76 -0.26
C GLY A 119 0.76 14.08 0.54
N VAL A 120 1.88 14.37 1.20
CA VAL A 120 2.09 15.63 1.94
C VAL A 120 2.04 16.83 1.01
N LEU A 121 2.75 16.78 -0.11
CA LEU A 121 2.73 17.86 -1.11
C LEU A 121 1.33 18.10 -1.66
N ALA A 122 0.60 17.02 -1.98
CA ALA A 122 -0.77 17.11 -2.46
C ALA A 122 -1.72 17.73 -1.41
N ALA A 123 -1.53 17.43 -0.12
CA ALA A 123 -2.31 18.04 0.96
C ALA A 123 -2.02 19.53 1.08
N LEU A 124 -0.75 19.94 1.05
CA LEU A 124 -0.35 21.34 1.13
C LEU A 124 -0.87 22.16 -0.07
N VAL A 125 -0.74 21.65 -1.28
CA VAL A 125 -1.27 22.27 -2.50
C VAL A 125 -2.80 22.36 -2.42
N GLY A 126 -3.48 21.29 -1.98
CA GLY A 126 -4.93 21.28 -1.82
C GLY A 126 -5.42 22.30 -0.79
N ALA A 127 -4.77 22.38 0.37
CA ALA A 127 -5.09 23.39 1.39
C ALA A 127 -4.87 24.82 0.86
N ARG A 128 -3.80 25.04 0.09
CA ARG A 128 -3.50 26.35 -0.47
C ARG A 128 -4.51 26.77 -1.54
N THR A 129 -4.89 25.86 -2.42
CA THR A 129 -5.91 26.13 -3.46
C THR A 129 -7.28 26.41 -2.85
N LEU A 130 -7.68 25.72 -1.80
CA LEU A 130 -8.89 26.04 -1.01
C LEU A 130 -8.78 27.44 -0.38
N GLY A 131 -7.65 27.78 0.21
CA GLY A 131 -7.40 29.10 0.78
C GLY A 131 -7.45 30.25 -0.26
N TRP A 132 -7.19 29.97 -1.53
CA TRP A 132 -7.36 30.89 -2.65
C TRP A 132 -8.79 30.92 -3.20
N GLY A 133 -9.72 30.15 -2.64
CA GLY A 133 -11.10 30.07 -3.09
C GLY A 133 -11.31 29.28 -4.39
N TRP A 134 -10.35 28.45 -4.78
CA TRP A 134 -10.54 27.60 -5.97
C TRP A 134 -11.66 26.57 -5.72
N SER A 135 -12.51 26.39 -6.71
CA SER A 135 -13.51 25.32 -6.63
C SER A 135 -12.84 23.93 -6.67
N PRO A 136 -13.47 22.90 -6.08
CA PRO A 136 -12.97 21.53 -6.17
C PRO A 136 -12.70 21.07 -7.61
N ALA A 137 -13.54 21.49 -8.57
CA ALA A 137 -13.38 21.15 -9.99
C ALA A 137 -12.09 21.75 -10.58
N VAL A 138 -11.77 23.00 -10.26
CA VAL A 138 -10.53 23.65 -10.73
C VAL A 138 -9.30 23.00 -10.07
N SER A 139 -9.33 22.79 -8.76
CA SER A 139 -8.22 22.21 -8.01
C SER A 139 -7.92 20.76 -8.45
N LEU A 140 -8.94 19.91 -8.52
CA LEU A 140 -8.79 18.51 -8.92
C LEU A 140 -8.53 18.37 -10.42
N GLY A 141 -9.11 19.28 -11.25
CA GLY A 141 -8.81 19.36 -12.68
C GLY A 141 -7.35 19.72 -12.95
N ALA A 142 -6.81 20.73 -12.26
CA ALA A 142 -5.40 21.09 -12.36
C ALA A 142 -4.47 19.92 -11.94
N ALA A 143 -4.82 19.24 -10.84
CA ALA A 143 -4.09 18.05 -10.39
C ALA A 143 -4.19 16.89 -11.40
N ALA A 144 -5.34 16.69 -12.03
CA ALA A 144 -5.55 15.70 -13.08
C ALA A 144 -4.66 15.98 -14.30
N VAL A 145 -4.67 17.22 -14.78
CA VAL A 145 -3.79 17.65 -15.89
C VAL A 145 -2.32 17.44 -15.53
N PHE A 146 -1.90 17.87 -14.34
CA PHE A 146 -0.53 17.63 -13.87
C PHE A 146 -0.17 16.14 -13.86
N GLY A 147 -1.07 15.29 -13.34
CA GLY A 147 -0.85 13.84 -13.29
C GLY A 147 -0.76 13.21 -14.67
N VAL A 148 -1.62 13.61 -15.62
CA VAL A 148 -1.56 13.15 -17.02
C VAL A 148 -0.25 13.58 -17.68
N VAL A 149 0.13 14.84 -17.54
CA VAL A 149 1.39 15.36 -18.10
C VAL A 149 2.59 14.63 -17.51
N ALA A 150 2.62 14.47 -16.19
CA ALA A 150 3.68 13.72 -15.51
C ALA A 150 3.76 12.27 -16.02
N ALA A 151 2.63 11.58 -16.15
CA ALA A 151 2.57 10.20 -16.66
C ALA A 151 3.12 10.10 -18.09
N VAL A 152 2.74 11.01 -18.96
CA VAL A 152 3.20 11.02 -20.37
C VAL A 152 4.70 11.34 -20.45
N LEU A 153 5.17 12.35 -19.71
CA LEU A 153 6.58 12.75 -19.74
C LEU A 153 7.53 11.71 -19.13
N THR A 154 7.06 10.96 -18.13
CA THR A 154 7.88 9.92 -17.47
C THR A 154 7.81 8.56 -18.16
N ALA A 155 6.81 8.30 -18.99
CA ALA A 155 6.63 7.01 -19.68
C ALA A 155 7.88 6.53 -20.47
N PRO A 156 8.61 7.40 -21.20
CA PRO A 156 9.84 6.96 -21.91
C PRO A 156 10.95 6.49 -20.97
N ALA A 157 11.02 7.04 -19.75
CA ALA A 157 12.06 6.74 -18.77
C ALA A 157 11.82 5.41 -18.02
N LEU A 158 10.62 4.80 -18.17
CA LEU A 158 10.34 3.50 -17.57
C LEU A 158 11.21 2.41 -18.21
N LEU A 159 11.72 1.50 -17.36
CA LEU A 159 12.52 0.38 -17.84
C LEU A 159 11.76 -0.39 -18.93
N PRO A 160 12.44 -0.79 -20.02
CA PRO A 160 11.87 -1.72 -20.96
C PRO A 160 11.44 -2.95 -20.17
N GLY A 161 10.21 -3.39 -20.37
CA GLY A 161 9.82 -4.71 -19.86
C GLY A 161 10.77 -5.73 -20.46
N ASP A 162 11.27 -6.65 -19.65
CA ASP A 162 11.90 -7.82 -20.22
C ASP A 162 10.88 -8.40 -21.19
N ALA A 163 11.18 -8.32 -22.49
CA ALA A 163 10.37 -8.88 -23.56
C ALA A 163 10.49 -10.41 -23.53
N THR A 164 10.52 -10.97 -22.33
CA THR A 164 10.52 -12.38 -22.08
C THR A 164 9.07 -12.85 -22.11
N HIS A 165 8.75 -13.36 -23.32
CA HIS A 165 7.71 -14.38 -23.49
C HIS A 165 6.26 -13.93 -23.71
N GLY A 166 6.07 -12.95 -24.64
CA GLY A 166 4.84 -12.92 -25.44
C GLY A 166 4.70 -14.09 -26.42
N THR A 167 5.57 -15.09 -26.37
CA THR A 167 5.57 -16.26 -27.28
C THR A 167 5.31 -17.57 -26.55
N ALA A 168 4.28 -17.59 -25.73
CA ALA A 168 3.64 -18.82 -25.32
C ALA A 168 2.14 -18.69 -25.49
N ALA A 169 1.69 -18.63 -26.75
CA ALA A 169 0.34 -19.05 -27.15
C ALA A 169 0.19 -20.57 -27.02
N GLY A 170 0.71 -21.15 -25.98
CA GLY A 170 0.47 -22.50 -25.53
C GLY A 170 -0.11 -22.41 -24.13
N GLY A 171 -1.37 -22.80 -23.97
CA GLY A 171 -2.10 -22.75 -22.71
C GLY A 171 -1.34 -23.41 -21.58
N LYS A 172 -0.46 -22.64 -20.90
CA LYS A 172 0.01 -23.06 -19.58
C LYS A 172 -1.23 -23.14 -18.70
N ALA A 173 -1.57 -24.36 -18.34
CA ALA A 173 -2.62 -24.67 -17.39
C ALA A 173 -2.54 -23.67 -16.22
N ARG A 174 -3.70 -23.12 -15.79
CA ARG A 174 -3.81 -22.23 -14.64
C ARG A 174 -3.16 -22.91 -13.43
N THR A 175 -1.87 -22.70 -13.25
CA THR A 175 -1.16 -23.19 -12.06
C THR A 175 -1.81 -22.55 -10.85
N ARG A 176 -2.19 -23.37 -9.89
CA ARG A 176 -2.74 -22.88 -8.61
C ARG A 176 -1.74 -21.91 -8.01
N THR A 177 -2.24 -20.74 -7.54
CA THR A 177 -1.39 -19.79 -6.83
C THR A 177 -0.66 -20.48 -5.69
N PRO A 178 0.66 -20.35 -5.61
CA PRO A 178 1.45 -21.00 -4.56
C PRO A 178 0.95 -20.62 -3.17
N ARG A 179 0.91 -21.58 -2.24
CA ARG A 179 0.51 -21.32 -0.85
C ARG A 179 1.29 -20.18 -0.22
N ARG A 180 2.56 -20.03 -0.60
CA ARG A 180 3.44 -18.96 -0.13
C ARG A 180 2.89 -17.57 -0.45
N ILE A 181 2.35 -17.35 -1.64
CA ILE A 181 1.74 -16.06 -2.03
C ILE A 181 0.52 -15.75 -1.15
N TRP A 182 -0.33 -16.74 -0.88
CA TRP A 182 -1.47 -16.56 0.02
C TRP A 182 -1.04 -16.27 1.46
N MET A 183 0.05 -16.87 1.93
CA MET A 183 0.60 -16.55 3.25
C MET A 183 1.15 -15.11 3.28
N MET A 184 1.86 -14.65 2.25
CA MET A 184 2.30 -13.26 2.14
C MET A 184 1.11 -12.29 2.08
N ALA A 185 0.04 -12.66 1.35
CA ALA A 185 -1.18 -11.88 1.27
C ALA A 185 -1.90 -11.78 2.64
N ALA A 186 -1.93 -12.86 3.41
CA ALA A 186 -2.45 -12.85 4.78
C ALA A 186 -1.61 -11.96 5.70
N LEU A 187 -0.28 -12.00 5.58
CA LEU A 187 0.60 -11.10 6.33
C LEU A 187 0.40 -9.63 5.93
N ALA A 188 0.22 -9.36 4.64
CA ALA A 188 -0.11 -8.01 4.16
C ALA A 188 -1.44 -7.52 4.74
N LEU A 189 -2.48 -8.38 4.78
CA LEU A 189 -3.75 -8.07 5.43
C LEU A 189 -3.55 -7.70 6.90
N MET A 190 -2.79 -8.50 7.66
CA MET A 190 -2.55 -8.27 9.09
C MET A 190 -1.81 -6.95 9.34
N VAL A 191 -0.74 -6.69 8.58
CA VAL A 191 0.09 -5.49 8.72
C VAL A 191 -0.70 -4.25 8.29
N MET A 192 -1.39 -4.30 7.15
CA MET A 192 -2.14 -3.16 6.62
C MET A 192 -3.42 -2.90 7.43
N LEU A 193 -4.03 -3.93 8.05
CA LEU A 193 -5.10 -3.71 9.04
C LEU A 193 -4.56 -2.92 10.24
N SER A 194 -3.39 -3.28 10.74
CA SER A 194 -2.75 -2.58 11.86
C SER A 194 -2.39 -1.13 11.50
N GLU A 195 -1.96 -0.89 10.25
CA GLU A 195 -1.73 0.45 9.71
C GLU A 195 -3.04 1.24 9.58
N GLY A 196 -4.11 0.62 9.09
CA GLY A 196 -5.44 1.22 9.00
C GLY A 196 -5.98 1.61 10.38
N VAL A 197 -5.86 0.72 11.36
CA VAL A 197 -6.23 1.03 12.76
C VAL A 197 -5.45 2.24 13.28
N ALA A 198 -4.15 2.34 13.04
CA ALA A 198 -3.36 3.48 13.47
C ALA A 198 -3.80 4.79 12.78
N ASN A 199 -4.11 4.73 11.48
CA ASN A 199 -4.57 5.89 10.71
C ASN A 199 -5.91 6.43 11.24
N ASP A 200 -6.86 5.54 11.54
CA ASP A 200 -8.24 5.93 11.83
C ASP A 200 -8.48 6.16 13.33
N TRP A 201 -7.78 5.42 14.21
CA TRP A 201 -8.08 5.38 15.63
C TRP A 201 -7.03 6.02 16.55
N SER A 202 -5.85 6.39 16.05
CA SER A 202 -4.82 6.97 16.91
C SER A 202 -5.25 8.31 17.52
N THR A 203 -5.88 9.18 16.75
CA THR A 203 -6.41 10.47 17.20
C THR A 203 -7.57 10.27 18.18
N LEU A 204 -8.50 9.37 17.87
CA LEU A 204 -9.62 9.04 18.75
C LEU A 204 -9.14 8.44 20.08
N HIS A 205 -8.09 7.64 20.06
CA HIS A 205 -7.48 7.08 21.28
C HIS A 205 -7.04 8.18 22.26
N LEU A 206 -6.28 9.18 21.79
CA LEU A 206 -5.84 10.25 22.68
C LEU A 206 -7.00 11.11 23.17
N ARG A 207 -8.00 11.36 22.32
CA ARG A 207 -9.18 12.15 22.69
C ARG A 207 -10.08 11.43 23.68
N ASP A 208 -10.45 10.18 23.38
CA ASP A 208 -11.53 9.48 24.06
C ASP A 208 -11.03 8.62 25.24
N ALA A 209 -9.77 8.15 25.22
CA ALA A 209 -9.19 7.36 26.30
C ALA A 209 -8.26 8.13 27.23
N LEU A 210 -7.72 9.28 26.78
CA LEU A 210 -6.75 10.10 27.54
C LEU A 210 -7.21 11.55 27.73
N ASP A 211 -8.48 11.87 27.40
CA ASP A 211 -9.10 13.20 27.53
C ASP A 211 -8.26 14.35 26.92
N ALA A 212 -7.52 14.04 25.85
CA ALA A 212 -6.69 15.04 25.20
C ALA A 212 -7.52 16.02 24.36
N SER A 213 -7.10 17.29 24.32
CA SER A 213 -7.71 18.26 23.39
C SER A 213 -7.58 17.78 21.94
N ALA A 214 -8.49 18.22 21.06
CA ALA A 214 -8.46 17.84 19.64
C ALA A 214 -7.11 18.18 18.98
N ALA A 215 -6.49 19.30 19.33
CA ALA A 215 -5.18 19.70 18.84
C ALA A 215 -4.08 18.74 19.30
N THR A 216 -4.09 18.34 20.59
CA THR A 216 -3.14 17.36 21.14
C THR A 216 -3.36 15.96 20.54
N ALA A 217 -4.62 15.56 20.38
CA ALA A 217 -4.99 14.26 19.81
C ALA A 217 -4.47 14.08 18.38
N ALA A 218 -4.47 15.14 17.59
CA ALA A 218 -3.94 15.10 16.22
C ALA A 218 -2.44 14.71 16.15
N PHE A 219 -1.67 14.95 17.22
CA PHE A 219 -0.26 14.52 17.27
C PHE A 219 -0.08 13.00 17.26
N ALA A 220 -1.09 12.22 17.63
CA ALA A 220 -0.98 10.76 17.57
C ALA A 220 -0.78 10.26 16.14
N TYR A 221 -1.67 10.69 15.25
CA TYR A 221 -1.53 10.39 13.81
C TYR A 221 -0.26 11.03 13.23
N GLY A 222 0.07 12.25 13.65
CA GLY A 222 1.30 12.94 13.25
C GLY A 222 2.56 12.15 13.63
N ALA A 223 2.64 11.64 14.85
CA ALA A 223 3.76 10.85 15.35
C ALA A 223 3.90 9.51 14.57
N PHE A 224 2.78 8.81 14.39
CA PHE A 224 2.73 7.58 13.60
C PHE A 224 3.19 7.81 12.16
N SER A 225 2.58 8.76 11.45
CA SER A 225 2.84 9.02 10.03
C SER A 225 4.26 9.54 9.78
N THR A 226 4.77 10.41 10.66
CA THR A 226 6.14 10.95 10.57
C THR A 226 7.16 9.84 10.76
N ALA A 227 7.00 9.04 11.83
CA ALA A 227 7.91 7.92 12.11
C ALA A 227 7.88 6.87 10.99
N MET A 228 6.70 6.58 10.43
CA MET A 228 6.55 5.70 9.28
C MET A 228 7.26 6.24 8.04
N THR A 229 7.12 7.52 7.74
CA THR A 229 7.80 8.13 6.58
C THR A 229 9.31 8.07 6.72
N ILE A 230 9.83 8.44 7.90
CA ILE A 230 11.28 8.32 8.19
C ILE A 230 11.73 6.86 8.09
N GLY A 231 10.97 5.94 8.67
CA GLY A 231 11.27 4.51 8.61
C GLY A 231 11.31 3.98 7.17
N ARG A 232 10.38 4.39 6.29
CA ARG A 232 10.38 4.03 4.85
C ARG A 232 11.65 4.49 4.13
N LEU A 233 12.16 5.69 4.45
CA LEU A 233 13.41 6.20 3.87
C LEU A 233 14.64 5.38 4.29
N LEU A 234 14.60 4.74 5.44
CA LEU A 234 15.69 3.93 5.98
C LEU A 234 15.55 2.42 5.69
N ALA A 235 14.32 1.94 5.47
CA ALA A 235 14.00 0.52 5.41
C ALA A 235 14.78 -0.24 4.31
N ASP A 236 15.04 0.38 3.16
CA ASP A 236 15.82 -0.27 2.08
C ASP A 236 17.28 -0.48 2.49
N ARG A 237 17.88 0.44 3.27
CA ARG A 237 19.25 0.27 3.81
C ARG A 237 19.29 -0.88 4.81
N VAL A 238 18.26 -0.96 5.67
CA VAL A 238 18.11 -2.06 6.63
C VAL A 238 17.91 -3.39 5.90
N ALA A 239 17.05 -3.42 4.89
CA ALA A 239 16.79 -4.60 4.08
C ALA A 239 18.05 -5.08 3.32
N ALA A 240 18.85 -4.15 2.78
CA ALA A 240 20.11 -4.48 2.11
C ALA A 240 21.14 -5.12 3.07
N ARG A 241 21.15 -4.68 4.33
CA ARG A 241 22.12 -5.17 5.32
C ARG A 241 21.67 -6.45 6.03
N PHE A 242 20.39 -6.55 6.39
CA PHE A 242 19.88 -7.61 7.27
C PHE A 242 18.86 -8.53 6.57
N GLY A 243 18.49 -8.21 5.34
CA GLY A 243 17.54 -8.97 4.53
C GLY A 243 16.07 -8.67 4.85
N PRO A 244 15.15 -9.06 3.94
CA PRO A 244 13.71 -8.76 4.05
C PRO A 244 13.05 -9.44 5.26
N VAL A 245 13.53 -10.62 5.64
CA VAL A 245 13.02 -11.35 6.81
C VAL A 245 13.25 -10.58 8.10
N ALA A 246 14.42 -9.93 8.24
CA ALA A 246 14.74 -9.13 9.43
C ALA A 246 13.86 -7.89 9.50
N VAL A 247 13.66 -7.19 8.36
CA VAL A 247 12.79 -6.01 8.29
C VAL A 247 11.37 -6.37 8.71
N LEU A 248 10.77 -7.43 8.15
CA LEU A 248 9.42 -7.85 8.53
C LEU A 248 9.35 -8.30 9.99
N ARG A 249 10.30 -9.13 10.44
CA ARG A 249 10.30 -9.69 11.80
C ARG A 249 10.42 -8.61 12.87
N TYR A 250 11.49 -7.84 12.80
CA TYR A 250 11.78 -6.83 13.82
C TYR A 250 10.91 -5.60 13.65
N GLY A 251 10.53 -5.25 12.39
CA GLY A 251 9.57 -4.20 12.12
C GLY A 251 8.19 -4.50 12.71
N ALA A 252 7.63 -5.67 12.42
CA ALA A 252 6.34 -6.06 12.97
C ALA A 252 6.39 -6.24 14.50
N ALA A 253 7.50 -6.76 15.07
CA ALA A 253 7.69 -6.84 16.52
C ALA A 253 7.71 -5.46 17.17
N LEU A 254 8.43 -4.49 16.58
CA LEU A 254 8.45 -3.10 17.04
C LEU A 254 7.07 -2.44 16.89
N GLY A 255 6.36 -2.75 15.80
CA GLY A 255 4.97 -2.32 15.59
C GLY A 255 4.04 -2.84 16.69
N ALA A 256 4.12 -4.14 17.00
CA ALA A 256 3.36 -4.75 18.10
C ALA A 256 3.69 -4.12 19.45
N PHE A 257 4.97 -3.90 19.74
CA PHE A 257 5.42 -3.24 20.97
C PHE A 257 4.89 -1.82 21.06
N GLY A 258 5.01 -1.03 19.97
CA GLY A 258 4.51 0.35 19.92
C GLY A 258 3.00 0.43 20.14
N LEU A 259 2.22 -0.45 19.50
CA LEU A 259 0.77 -0.56 19.69
C LEU A 259 0.41 -0.96 21.13
N ALA A 260 1.17 -1.88 21.74
CA ALA A 260 0.96 -2.27 23.14
C ALA A 260 1.30 -1.12 24.10
N VAL A 261 2.38 -0.36 23.85
CA VAL A 261 2.71 0.84 24.60
C VAL A 261 1.60 1.87 24.48
N ALA A 262 1.06 2.12 23.28
CA ALA A 262 -0.07 3.04 23.09
C ALA A 262 -1.31 2.56 23.87
N ALA A 263 -1.68 1.28 23.72
CA ALA A 263 -2.84 0.68 24.38
C ALA A 263 -2.82 0.77 25.91
N LEU A 264 -1.63 0.59 26.50
CA LEU A 264 -1.44 0.56 27.95
C LEU A 264 -1.04 1.91 28.55
N SER A 265 -0.87 2.94 27.74
CA SER A 265 -0.40 4.25 28.18
C SER A 265 -1.46 4.97 29.01
N PRO A 266 -1.12 5.42 30.25
CA PRO A 266 -2.02 6.20 31.08
C PRO A 266 -1.98 7.71 30.79
N TRP A 267 -1.10 8.18 29.90
CA TRP A 267 -0.88 9.59 29.60
C TRP A 267 -0.41 9.83 28.17
N VAL A 268 -0.67 11.03 27.66
CA VAL A 268 -0.45 11.41 26.26
C VAL A 268 0.99 11.21 25.76
N PRO A 269 2.07 11.66 26.46
CA PRO A 269 3.43 11.49 25.94
C PRO A 269 3.84 10.05 25.68
N SER A 270 3.51 9.12 26.58
CA SER A 270 3.82 7.69 26.36
C SER A 270 3.00 7.09 25.21
N ALA A 271 1.73 7.50 25.04
CA ALA A 271 0.92 7.09 23.91
C ALA A 271 1.50 7.59 22.58
N LEU A 272 1.98 8.83 22.53
CA LEU A 272 2.65 9.38 21.33
C LEU A 272 3.92 8.59 20.97
N VAL A 273 4.72 8.22 21.97
CA VAL A 273 5.89 7.35 21.77
C VAL A 273 5.44 5.99 21.23
N GLY A 274 4.38 5.41 21.78
CA GLY A 274 3.80 4.15 21.28
C GLY A 274 3.39 4.23 19.81
N TRP A 275 2.66 5.28 19.42
CA TRP A 275 2.27 5.51 18.03
C TRP A 275 3.45 5.75 17.09
N ALA A 276 4.48 6.49 17.54
CA ALA A 276 5.71 6.66 16.76
C ALA A 276 6.45 5.34 16.55
N LEU A 277 6.57 4.51 17.60
CA LEU A 277 7.19 3.17 17.50
C LEU A 277 6.39 2.25 16.57
N ALA A 278 5.05 2.31 16.62
CA ALA A 278 4.18 1.57 15.71
C ALA A 278 4.44 1.97 14.24
N GLY A 279 4.49 3.28 13.97
CA GLY A 279 4.78 3.80 12.63
C GLY A 279 6.16 3.40 12.12
N ALA A 280 7.20 3.57 12.94
CA ALA A 280 8.56 3.16 12.60
C ALA A 280 8.65 1.64 12.31
N GLY A 281 8.00 0.84 13.16
CA GLY A 281 8.00 -0.61 13.04
C GLY A 281 7.32 -1.11 11.77
N LEU A 282 6.15 -0.59 11.45
CA LEU A 282 5.37 -1.04 10.28
C LEU A 282 5.92 -0.51 8.95
N SER A 283 6.77 0.51 8.97
CA SER A 283 7.23 1.27 7.80
C SER A 283 7.79 0.43 6.65
N GLY A 284 8.57 -0.60 6.95
CA GLY A 284 9.20 -1.47 5.96
C GLY A 284 8.41 -2.75 5.64
N CYS A 285 7.40 -3.09 6.43
CA CYS A 285 6.76 -4.41 6.34
C CYS A 285 6.04 -4.63 5.00
N VAL A 286 5.19 -3.70 4.58
CA VAL A 286 4.43 -3.79 3.32
C VAL A 286 5.35 -3.79 2.10
N PRO A 287 6.34 -2.86 1.96
CA PRO A 287 7.28 -2.89 0.85
C PRO A 287 8.00 -4.23 0.69
N GLN A 288 8.44 -4.84 1.79
CA GLN A 288 9.13 -6.14 1.72
C GLN A 288 8.20 -7.28 1.31
N LEU A 289 6.92 -7.25 1.69
CA LEU A 289 5.93 -8.25 1.26
C LEU A 289 5.64 -8.12 -0.24
N PHE A 290 5.51 -6.90 -0.77
CA PHE A 290 5.28 -6.65 -2.20
C PHE A 290 6.50 -7.06 -3.02
N SER A 291 7.71 -6.67 -2.59
CA SER A 291 8.96 -7.08 -3.22
C SER A 291 9.08 -8.60 -3.26
N ALA A 292 8.89 -9.28 -2.13
CA ALA A 292 8.98 -10.75 -2.06
C ALA A 292 7.94 -11.46 -2.93
N ALA A 293 6.71 -10.93 -3.01
CA ALA A 293 5.66 -11.48 -3.88
C ALA A 293 6.02 -11.37 -5.35
N GLY A 294 6.53 -10.21 -5.78
CA GLY A 294 6.96 -9.98 -7.15
C GLY A 294 8.20 -10.78 -7.55
N HIS A 295 9.13 -11.01 -6.60
CA HIS A 295 10.31 -11.83 -6.86
C HIS A 295 10.06 -13.34 -6.85
N HIS A 296 8.88 -13.79 -6.38
CA HIS A 296 8.55 -15.21 -6.28
C HIS A 296 8.50 -15.91 -7.64
N ASP A 297 7.90 -15.28 -8.63
CA ASP A 297 7.77 -15.78 -9.99
C ASP A 297 7.93 -14.65 -11.01
N PRO A 298 8.98 -14.67 -11.85
CA PRO A 298 9.20 -13.66 -12.87
C PRO A 298 8.08 -13.56 -13.91
N ASP A 299 7.39 -14.66 -14.20
CA ASP A 299 6.33 -14.71 -15.20
C ASP A 299 4.96 -14.26 -14.67
N ALA A 300 4.84 -14.07 -13.34
CA ALA A 300 3.58 -13.75 -12.67
C ALA A 300 3.72 -12.60 -11.65
N ILE A 301 4.56 -11.61 -11.94
CA ILE A 301 4.82 -10.47 -11.03
C ILE A 301 3.53 -9.74 -10.72
N GLY A 302 2.80 -9.31 -11.76
CA GLY A 302 1.56 -8.55 -11.62
C GLY A 302 0.49 -9.33 -10.87
N ALA A 303 0.30 -10.61 -11.20
CA ALA A 303 -0.65 -11.47 -10.52
C ALA A 303 -0.31 -11.71 -9.05
N ASN A 304 0.96 -11.88 -8.70
CA ASN A 304 1.38 -12.10 -7.32
C ASN A 304 1.29 -10.81 -6.48
N VAL A 305 1.78 -9.69 -7.01
CA VAL A 305 1.66 -8.38 -6.35
C VAL A 305 0.20 -8.02 -6.17
N SER A 306 -0.67 -8.23 -7.18
CA SER A 306 -2.09 -7.89 -7.09
C SER A 306 -2.83 -8.66 -5.98
N ARG A 307 -2.47 -9.94 -5.76
CA ARG A 307 -3.08 -10.75 -4.69
C ARG A 307 -2.66 -10.24 -3.31
N VAL A 308 -1.37 -9.96 -3.14
CA VAL A 308 -0.83 -9.48 -1.87
C VAL A 308 -1.34 -8.07 -1.56
N ALA A 309 -1.31 -7.16 -2.54
CA ALA A 309 -1.84 -5.82 -2.41
C ALA A 309 -3.35 -5.82 -2.15
N GLY A 310 -4.13 -6.54 -2.98
CA GLY A 310 -5.59 -6.57 -2.84
C GLY A 310 -6.05 -7.08 -1.47
N LEU A 311 -5.42 -8.15 -0.94
CA LEU A 311 -5.76 -8.65 0.39
C LEU A 311 -5.26 -7.70 1.48
N GLY A 312 -4.10 -7.08 1.31
CA GLY A 312 -3.58 -6.05 2.19
C GLY A 312 -4.52 -4.84 2.30
N TYR A 313 -5.00 -4.33 1.17
CA TYR A 313 -5.98 -3.21 1.16
C TYR A 313 -7.32 -3.58 1.79
N LEU A 314 -7.79 -4.82 1.64
CA LEU A 314 -8.95 -5.29 2.41
C LEU A 314 -8.68 -5.21 3.91
N GLY A 315 -7.47 -5.55 4.37
CA GLY A 315 -7.05 -5.36 5.75
C GLY A 315 -7.12 -3.90 6.19
N MET A 316 -6.55 -2.99 5.41
CA MET A 316 -6.57 -1.54 5.70
C MET A 316 -8.00 -1.00 5.83
N LEU A 317 -8.88 -1.37 4.91
CA LEU A 317 -10.29 -0.97 4.92
C LEU A 317 -11.09 -1.63 6.05
N ALA A 318 -10.65 -2.79 6.55
CA ALA A 318 -11.32 -3.49 7.64
C ALA A 318 -11.07 -2.84 9.01
N GLY A 319 -10.06 -1.97 9.16
CA GLY A 319 -9.72 -1.33 10.43
C GLY A 319 -10.93 -0.75 11.17
N PRO A 320 -11.65 0.22 10.59
CA PRO A 320 -12.86 0.78 11.20
C PRO A 320 -13.97 -0.24 11.45
N ALA A 321 -14.18 -1.14 10.50
CA ALA A 321 -15.24 -2.16 10.57
C ALA A 321 -15.01 -3.22 11.64
N VAL A 322 -13.75 -3.44 12.03
CA VAL A 322 -13.40 -4.42 13.08
C VAL A 322 -13.28 -3.73 14.44
N ILE A 323 -12.60 -2.60 14.52
CA ILE A 323 -12.39 -1.90 15.80
C ILE A 323 -13.70 -1.27 16.29
N GLY A 324 -14.51 -0.65 15.41
CA GLY A 324 -15.75 0.00 15.80
C GLY A 324 -16.68 -0.89 16.65
N PRO A 325 -17.09 -2.07 16.17
CA PRO A 325 -17.91 -2.99 16.98
C PRO A 325 -17.23 -3.46 18.27
N LEU A 326 -15.91 -3.61 18.31
CA LEU A 326 -15.19 -4.01 19.52
C LEU A 326 -15.30 -2.95 20.62
N THR A 327 -15.42 -1.67 20.29
CA THR A 327 -15.59 -0.60 21.29
C THR A 327 -16.91 -0.67 22.06
N HIS A 328 -17.90 -1.45 21.57
CA HIS A 328 -19.14 -1.69 22.29
C HIS A 328 -19.00 -2.73 23.41
N VAL A 329 -17.96 -3.56 23.36
CA VAL A 329 -17.74 -4.67 24.32
C VAL A 329 -16.50 -4.46 25.20
N MET A 330 -15.59 -3.57 24.81
CA MET A 330 -14.38 -3.26 25.59
C MET A 330 -13.92 -1.81 25.35
N PRO A 331 -13.16 -1.21 26.28
CA PRO A 331 -12.57 0.12 26.09
C PRO A 331 -11.72 0.21 24.83
N LEU A 332 -11.74 1.38 24.15
CA LEU A 332 -11.05 1.61 22.87
C LEU A 332 -9.57 1.21 22.91
N ASN A 333 -8.85 1.57 23.98
CA ASN A 333 -7.44 1.24 24.12
C ASN A 333 -7.16 -0.28 24.13
N LEU A 334 -8.07 -1.08 24.69
CA LEU A 334 -7.94 -2.54 24.71
C LEU A 334 -8.19 -3.18 23.35
N THR A 335 -8.94 -2.52 22.45
CA THR A 335 -9.15 -3.04 21.08
C THR A 335 -7.85 -3.11 20.29
N PHE A 336 -6.84 -2.29 20.66
CA PHE A 336 -5.53 -2.29 20.00
C PHE A 336 -4.71 -3.56 20.26
N PHE A 337 -5.11 -4.41 21.20
CA PHE A 337 -4.48 -5.73 21.33
C PHE A 337 -4.75 -6.64 20.14
N LEU A 338 -5.81 -6.39 19.35
CA LEU A 338 -5.99 -7.09 18.08
C LEU A 338 -4.85 -6.84 17.11
N PRO A 339 -4.53 -5.58 16.69
CA PRO A 339 -3.38 -5.32 15.83
C PRO A 339 -2.03 -5.69 16.50
N VAL A 340 -1.91 -5.63 17.84
CA VAL A 340 -0.72 -6.16 18.54
C VAL A 340 -0.50 -7.64 18.23
N VAL A 341 -1.55 -8.47 18.36
CA VAL A 341 -1.48 -9.91 18.06
C VAL A 341 -1.20 -10.14 16.59
N LEU A 342 -1.84 -9.41 15.68
CA LEU A 342 -1.60 -9.54 14.23
C LEU A 342 -0.14 -9.22 13.87
N CYS A 343 0.43 -8.15 14.42
CA CYS A 343 1.82 -7.80 14.25
C CYS A 343 2.78 -8.85 14.86
N ALA A 344 2.45 -9.39 16.04
CA ALA A 344 3.23 -10.46 16.66
C ALA A 344 3.24 -11.75 15.81
N VAL A 345 2.09 -12.12 15.23
CA VAL A 345 1.97 -13.24 14.28
C VAL A 345 2.81 -12.96 13.02
N ALA A 346 2.76 -11.75 12.48
CA ALA A 346 3.57 -11.36 11.33
C ALA A 346 5.07 -11.46 11.64
N ALA A 347 5.50 -11.00 12.81
CA ALA A 347 6.88 -11.12 13.28
C ALA A 347 7.34 -12.57 13.40
N ALA A 348 6.51 -13.43 14.01
CA ALA A 348 6.82 -14.85 14.21
C ALA A 348 6.92 -15.60 12.87
N THR A 349 6.07 -15.27 11.90
CA THR A 349 5.97 -15.96 10.61
C THR A 349 6.78 -15.29 9.49
N ALA A 350 7.56 -14.25 9.79
CA ALA A 350 8.37 -13.50 8.81
C ALA A 350 9.35 -14.38 7.99
N GLY A 351 9.67 -15.57 8.48
CA GLY A 351 10.49 -16.56 7.77
C GLY A 351 9.95 -16.96 6.39
N ILE A 352 8.66 -16.70 6.10
CA ILE A 352 8.06 -16.92 4.78
C ILE A 352 8.76 -16.12 3.68
N LEU A 353 9.42 -15.02 3.99
CA LEU A 353 10.17 -14.19 3.04
C LEU A 353 11.54 -14.79 2.66
N ARG A 354 12.01 -15.87 3.31
CA ARG A 354 13.26 -16.53 2.93
C ARG A 354 13.13 -17.06 1.52
N THR A 355 13.98 -16.61 0.60
CA THR A 355 14.07 -17.19 -0.73
C THR A 355 14.55 -18.65 -0.58
N PRO A 356 13.90 -19.64 -1.21
CA PRO A 356 14.47 -20.98 -1.27
C PRO A 356 15.84 -20.88 -1.93
N GLN A 357 16.89 -21.34 -1.24
CA GLN A 357 18.18 -21.52 -1.89
C GLN A 357 17.95 -22.53 -3.03
N ARG A 358 18.17 -22.09 -4.28
CA ARG A 358 18.32 -23.02 -5.41
C ARG A 358 19.50 -23.92 -5.00
N ALA A 359 19.27 -25.21 -4.93
CA ALA A 359 20.38 -26.15 -4.79
C ALA A 359 21.41 -25.82 -5.88
N PRO A 360 22.72 -25.80 -5.57
CA PRO A 360 23.72 -25.63 -6.61
C PRO A 360 23.42 -26.65 -7.69
N ASP A 361 23.25 -26.18 -8.94
CA ASP A 361 23.10 -27.09 -10.06
C ASP A 361 24.22 -28.10 -9.95
N ALA A 362 23.87 -29.37 -9.84
CA ALA A 362 24.85 -30.45 -9.82
C ALA A 362 25.70 -30.26 -11.07
N VAL A 363 26.98 -29.95 -10.85
CA VAL A 363 27.96 -29.85 -11.93
C VAL A 363 27.91 -31.18 -12.62
N HIS A 364 27.27 -31.23 -13.81
CA HIS A 364 27.39 -32.41 -14.66
C HIS A 364 28.86 -32.59 -14.93
N PRO A 365 29.45 -33.79 -14.61
CA PRO A 365 30.82 -34.06 -14.99
C PRO A 365 30.89 -33.87 -16.53
N VAL A 366 31.84 -33.05 -16.96
CA VAL A 366 32.19 -32.95 -18.36
C VAL A 366 32.65 -34.36 -18.76
N GLU A 367 31.83 -35.03 -19.55
CA GLU A 367 32.15 -36.33 -20.16
C GLU A 367 33.36 -36.09 -21.08
N GLU A 368 34.54 -36.51 -20.62
CA GLU A 368 35.76 -36.45 -21.43
C GLU A 368 35.53 -37.25 -22.72
N ALA A 369 35.47 -36.52 -23.84
CA ALA A 369 35.40 -37.14 -25.14
C ALA A 369 36.61 -38.09 -25.34
N PRO A 370 36.42 -39.35 -25.75
CA PRO A 370 37.53 -40.29 -25.95
C PRO A 370 38.40 -39.78 -27.08
N ASN A 371 39.68 -39.57 -26.75
CA ASN A 371 40.73 -39.18 -27.67
C ASN A 371 40.91 -40.31 -28.73
N ARG A 372 40.34 -40.15 -29.92
CA ARG A 372 40.59 -41.00 -31.09
C ARG A 372 41.85 -40.45 -31.78
N LEU A 373 43.01 -40.91 -31.35
CA LEU A 373 44.19 -40.95 -32.18
C LEU A 373 44.26 -42.34 -32.79
N GLY A 374 44.18 -42.44 -34.12
CA GLY A 374 44.42 -43.58 -34.95
C GLY A 374 44.42 -43.16 -36.42
#